data_df460ec3ae9060aa3d9a4401637a52fd
#
_entry.id   df460ec3ae9060aa3d9a4401637a52fd
#
_cell.length_a   1.000
_cell.length_b   1.000
_cell.length_c   1.000
_cell.angle_alpha   90.00
_cell.angle_beta   90.00
_cell.angle_gamma   90.00
#
_symmetry.space_group_name_H-M   'P 1'
#
loop_
_entity.id
_entity.type
_entity.pdbx_description
1 polymer ?
#
loop_
_entity_poly.entity_id
_entity_poly.type
_entity_poly.pdbx_seq_one_letter_code
_entity_poly.pdbx_strand_id
1 'polypeptide(L)'
;EFERNVVSNYVFKEYFINREVFNEETYTRLISSGSKRLFEILDRLVEERNNVAHGWVESRIKLSDILSEYIDYMECLAESILEVLIKSIHVTQYNNGKMYLIGKPLKVIDHHILCINNQEILLHKGDYLFAVKNDKFKVLTIRTLQKDGIDIEGADEKNIDIGIGFEKRVDLNVDEEYEFYCERELLNARMVINRDS
;
A
#
# COMPACT_ATOMS: atom_id res chain seq x y z
N GLU A 1 3.57 -10.44 -15.52
CA GLU A 1 3.84 -9.07 -14.99
C GLU A 1 3.22 -8.87 -13.62
N PHE A 2 1.94 -9.19 -13.42
CA PHE A 2 1.25 -9.05 -12.13
C PHE A 2 1.95 -9.83 -11.01
N GLU A 3 2.22 -11.10 -11.23
CA GLU A 3 2.95 -11.98 -10.29
C GLU A 3 4.30 -11.38 -9.88
N ARG A 4 5.04 -10.83 -10.85
CA ARG A 4 6.31 -10.17 -10.60
C ARG A 4 6.15 -8.90 -9.74
N ASN A 5 5.09 -8.14 -9.94
CA ASN A 5 4.79 -6.95 -9.15
C ASN A 5 4.46 -7.33 -7.69
N VAL A 6 3.72 -8.42 -7.46
CA VAL A 6 3.41 -8.92 -6.11
C VAL A 6 4.67 -9.33 -5.38
N VAL A 7 5.53 -10.17 -5.97
CA VAL A 7 6.77 -10.59 -5.31
C VAL A 7 7.80 -9.47 -5.17
N SER A 8 7.71 -8.40 -5.96
CA SER A 8 8.55 -7.21 -5.81
C SER A 8 7.98 -6.19 -4.83
N ASN A 9 6.77 -6.42 -4.32
CA ASN A 9 6.14 -5.55 -3.34
C ASN A 9 6.92 -5.53 -2.02
N TYR A 10 6.94 -4.38 -1.36
CA TYR A 10 7.68 -4.19 -0.12
C TYR A 10 7.21 -5.14 0.99
N VAL A 11 5.91 -5.25 1.20
CA VAL A 11 5.33 -6.12 2.24
C VAL A 11 5.73 -7.57 2.04
N PHE A 12 5.62 -8.08 0.80
CA PHE A 12 5.99 -9.45 0.48
C PHE A 12 7.49 -9.72 0.66
N LYS A 13 8.35 -8.76 0.28
CA LYS A 13 9.79 -8.82 0.47
C LYS A 13 10.16 -8.88 1.95
N GLU A 14 9.62 -7.97 2.76
CA GLU A 14 9.90 -7.87 4.20
C GLU A 14 9.46 -9.14 4.96
N TYR A 15 8.37 -9.77 4.56
CA TYR A 15 7.93 -11.04 5.14
C TYR A 15 9.05 -12.10 5.12
N PHE A 16 9.73 -12.27 3.98
CA PHE A 16 10.79 -13.26 3.84
C PHE A 16 12.11 -12.84 4.49
N ILE A 17 12.44 -11.56 4.46
CA ILE A 17 13.68 -11.04 5.03
C ILE A 17 13.60 -11.05 6.57
N ASN A 18 12.52 -10.57 7.15
CA ASN A 18 12.35 -10.49 8.60
C ASN A 18 12.25 -11.88 9.27
N ARG A 19 11.82 -12.89 8.53
CA ARG A 19 11.83 -14.29 8.99
C ARG A 19 13.12 -15.04 8.68
N GLU A 20 14.13 -14.34 8.16
CA GLU A 20 15.45 -14.90 7.80
C GLU A 20 15.38 -16.07 6.80
N VAL A 21 14.25 -16.20 6.08
CA VAL A 21 14.10 -17.23 5.03
C VAL A 21 15.06 -16.97 3.88
N PHE A 22 15.19 -15.68 3.51
CA PHE A 22 16.15 -15.22 2.52
C PHE A 22 16.80 -13.91 2.99
N ASN A 23 18.09 -13.73 2.67
CA ASN A 23 18.68 -12.41 2.74
C ASN A 23 18.27 -11.58 1.50
N GLU A 24 18.48 -10.27 1.57
CA GLU A 24 18.07 -9.32 0.52
C GLU A 24 18.66 -9.64 -0.86
N GLU A 25 19.93 -10.05 -0.91
CA GLU A 25 20.61 -10.42 -2.15
C GLU A 25 20.00 -11.66 -2.78
N THR A 26 19.75 -12.69 -1.98
CA THR A 26 19.11 -13.94 -2.44
C THR A 26 17.70 -13.69 -2.92
N TYR A 27 16.92 -12.87 -2.18
CA TYR A 27 15.56 -12.50 -2.57
C TYR A 27 15.54 -11.76 -3.92
N THR A 28 16.40 -10.76 -4.09
CA THR A 28 16.53 -10.01 -5.35
C THR A 28 16.91 -10.90 -6.53
N ARG A 29 17.81 -11.87 -6.30
CA ARG A 29 18.20 -12.86 -7.32
C ARG A 29 17.04 -13.77 -7.70
N LEU A 30 16.23 -14.24 -6.73
CA LEU A 30 15.06 -15.07 -6.98
C LEU A 30 14.01 -14.34 -7.83
N ILE A 31 13.71 -13.07 -7.53
CA ILE A 31 12.80 -12.25 -8.34
C ILE A 31 13.32 -12.12 -9.77
N SER A 32 14.62 -11.81 -9.93
CA SER A 32 15.24 -11.60 -11.24
C SER A 32 15.25 -12.85 -12.10
N SER A 33 15.38 -14.02 -11.49
CA SER A 33 15.37 -15.32 -12.18
C SER A 33 13.97 -15.84 -12.50
N GLY A 34 12.91 -15.15 -12.06
CA GLY A 34 11.53 -15.60 -12.22
C GLY A 34 11.20 -16.86 -11.41
N SER A 35 11.88 -17.09 -10.30
CA SER A 35 11.74 -18.28 -9.47
C SER A 35 10.34 -18.41 -8.87
N LYS A 36 9.75 -19.62 -9.01
CA LYS A 36 8.48 -19.98 -8.37
C LYS A 36 8.61 -20.26 -6.87
N ARG A 37 9.83 -20.28 -6.33
CA ARG A 37 10.09 -20.62 -4.92
C ARG A 37 9.33 -19.79 -3.91
N LEU A 38 9.03 -18.53 -4.25
CA LEU A 38 8.28 -17.63 -3.37
C LEU A 38 6.82 -18.06 -3.17
N PHE A 39 6.30 -18.91 -4.07
CA PHE A 39 4.95 -19.47 -3.99
C PHE A 39 4.91 -20.94 -3.53
N GLU A 40 6.07 -21.56 -3.25
CA GLU A 40 6.14 -22.96 -2.78
C GLU A 40 5.38 -23.20 -1.47
N ILE A 41 5.17 -22.14 -0.66
CA ILE A 41 4.34 -22.23 0.55
C ILE A 41 2.89 -22.53 0.18
N LEU A 42 2.36 -21.90 -0.90
CA LEU A 42 1.01 -22.20 -1.38
C LEU A 42 0.89 -23.65 -1.90
N ASP A 43 1.89 -24.11 -2.65
CA ASP A 43 1.91 -25.49 -3.17
C ASP A 43 1.91 -26.50 -2.01
N ARG A 44 2.73 -26.27 -0.98
CA ARG A 44 2.74 -27.10 0.24
C ARG A 44 1.40 -27.07 0.97
N LEU A 45 0.76 -25.90 1.11
CA LEU A 45 -0.55 -25.77 1.74
C LEU A 45 -1.61 -26.62 1.01
N VAL A 46 -1.61 -26.58 -0.33
CA VAL A 46 -2.52 -27.38 -1.15
C VAL A 46 -2.25 -28.86 -0.98
N GLU A 47 -0.99 -29.28 -0.96
CA GLU A 47 -0.58 -30.67 -0.77
C GLU A 47 -0.98 -31.18 0.61
N GLU A 48 -0.71 -30.44 1.68
CA GLU A 48 -1.10 -30.81 3.05
C GLU A 48 -2.61 -30.90 3.22
N ARG A 49 -3.37 -29.93 2.67
CA ARG A 49 -4.84 -30.00 2.66
C ARG A 49 -5.33 -31.26 1.95
N ASN A 50 -4.73 -31.63 0.82
CA ASN A 50 -5.09 -32.82 0.09
C ASN A 50 -4.76 -34.12 0.91
N ASN A 51 -3.62 -34.16 1.56
CA ASN A 51 -3.22 -35.27 2.43
C ASN A 51 -4.23 -35.46 3.58
N VAL A 52 -4.64 -34.35 4.23
CA VAL A 52 -5.70 -34.38 5.27
C VAL A 52 -7.03 -34.90 4.70
N ALA A 53 -7.45 -34.41 3.53
CA ALA A 53 -8.70 -34.79 2.89
C ALA A 53 -8.73 -36.27 2.50
N HIS A 54 -7.57 -36.86 2.20
CA HIS A 54 -7.43 -38.29 1.86
C HIS A 54 -7.14 -39.18 3.07
N GLY A 55 -7.13 -38.61 4.29
CA GLY A 55 -6.90 -39.39 5.52
C GLY A 55 -5.45 -39.82 5.76
N TRP A 56 -4.51 -39.22 5.08
CA TRP A 56 -3.07 -39.53 5.19
C TRP A 56 -2.40 -38.67 6.28
N VAL A 57 -2.93 -38.71 7.48
CA VAL A 57 -2.36 -37.96 8.61
C VAL A 57 -1.43 -38.89 9.38
N GLU A 58 -0.17 -38.97 9.01
CA GLU A 58 0.86 -39.78 9.68
C GLU A 58 1.54 -39.11 10.88
N SER A 59 1.31 -37.86 11.16
CA SER A 59 2.01 -37.23 12.30
C SER A 59 1.14 -36.25 13.07
N ARG A 60 1.32 -36.27 14.41
CA ARG A 60 0.85 -35.23 15.33
C ARG A 60 1.63 -33.91 15.13
N ILE A 61 1.61 -33.37 13.91
CA ILE A 61 2.09 -32.02 13.69
C ILE A 61 1.15 -31.17 14.51
N LYS A 62 1.71 -30.30 15.36
CA LYS A 62 0.90 -29.34 16.11
C LYS A 62 0.25 -28.42 15.08
N LEU A 63 -1.01 -28.67 14.81
CA LEU A 63 -1.82 -27.92 13.83
C LEU A 63 -1.70 -26.41 14.05
N SER A 64 -1.52 -25.97 15.31
CA SER A 64 -1.33 -24.57 15.67
C SER A 64 -0.11 -23.91 15.03
N ASP A 65 1.02 -24.62 14.97
CA ASP A 65 2.29 -24.04 14.51
C ASP A 65 2.29 -23.87 12.99
N ILE A 66 1.73 -24.88 12.29
CA ILE A 66 1.56 -24.85 10.85
C ILE A 66 0.52 -23.79 10.45
N LEU A 67 -0.62 -23.75 11.13
CA LEU A 67 -1.67 -22.77 10.83
C LEU A 67 -1.18 -21.33 11.02
N SER A 68 -0.38 -21.06 12.06
CA SER A 68 0.17 -19.71 12.27
C SER A 68 1.07 -19.28 11.12
N GLU A 69 1.97 -20.15 10.66
CA GLU A 69 2.86 -19.83 9.53
C GLU A 69 2.08 -19.55 8.23
N TYR A 70 1.06 -20.36 7.95
CA TYR A 70 0.23 -20.17 6.76
C TYR A 70 -0.65 -18.93 6.83
N ILE A 71 -1.20 -18.60 8.00
CA ILE A 71 -2.02 -17.42 8.21
C ILE A 71 -1.17 -16.16 7.93
N ASP A 72 -0.01 -16.03 8.55
CA ASP A 72 0.88 -14.88 8.36
C ASP A 72 1.33 -14.73 6.90
N TYR A 73 1.62 -15.85 6.22
CA TYR A 73 1.96 -15.82 4.81
C TYR A 73 0.79 -15.36 3.94
N MET A 74 -0.42 -15.88 4.20
CA MET A 74 -1.61 -15.52 3.44
C MET A 74 -2.01 -14.07 3.65
N GLU A 75 -1.86 -13.55 4.86
CA GLU A 75 -2.06 -12.14 5.18
C GLU A 75 -1.09 -11.26 4.39
N CYS A 76 0.19 -11.54 4.46
CA CYS A 76 1.22 -10.84 3.71
C CYS A 76 0.98 -10.89 2.18
N LEU A 77 0.62 -12.06 1.66
CA LEU A 77 0.31 -12.22 0.24
C LEU A 77 -0.93 -11.40 -0.16
N ALA A 78 -1.98 -11.43 0.65
CA ALA A 78 -3.21 -10.68 0.40
C ALA A 78 -2.96 -9.16 0.42
N GLU A 79 -2.22 -8.65 1.40
CA GLU A 79 -1.82 -7.24 1.46
C GLU A 79 -1.00 -6.84 0.24
N SER A 80 -0.03 -7.65 -0.17
CA SER A 80 0.81 -7.38 -1.33
C SER A 80 0.01 -7.35 -2.63
N ILE A 81 -0.95 -8.26 -2.80
CA ILE A 81 -1.87 -8.28 -3.92
C ILE A 81 -2.73 -7.00 -3.92
N LEU A 82 -3.28 -6.64 -2.76
CA LEU A 82 -4.11 -5.46 -2.61
C LEU A 82 -3.35 -4.18 -2.97
N GLU A 83 -2.14 -3.99 -2.46
CA GLU A 83 -1.31 -2.83 -2.80
C GLU A 83 -1.01 -2.73 -4.30
N VAL A 84 -0.69 -3.86 -4.95
CA VAL A 84 -0.44 -3.90 -6.40
C VAL A 84 -1.70 -3.54 -7.19
N LEU A 85 -2.87 -4.04 -6.77
CA LEU A 85 -4.16 -3.71 -7.41
C LEU A 85 -4.52 -2.24 -7.23
N ILE A 86 -4.44 -1.71 -6.02
CA ILE A 86 -4.70 -0.30 -5.72
C ILE A 86 -3.80 0.60 -6.57
N LYS A 87 -2.51 0.30 -6.61
CA LYS A 87 -1.55 1.05 -7.44
C LYS A 87 -1.93 0.99 -8.92
N SER A 88 -2.30 -0.17 -9.43
CA SER A 88 -2.68 -0.35 -10.84
C SER A 88 -3.95 0.44 -11.20
N ILE A 89 -4.93 0.48 -10.29
CA ILE A 89 -6.14 1.28 -10.44
C ILE A 89 -5.80 2.77 -10.52
N HIS A 90 -5.02 3.28 -9.57
CA HIS A 90 -4.63 4.71 -9.53
C HIS A 90 -3.79 5.13 -10.74
N VAL A 91 -2.85 4.28 -11.20
CA VAL A 91 -2.10 4.53 -12.44
C VAL A 91 -3.04 4.61 -13.63
N THR A 92 -4.03 3.73 -13.72
CA THR A 92 -5.02 3.74 -14.79
C THR A 92 -5.90 5.00 -14.74
N GLN A 93 -6.34 5.40 -13.56
CA GLN A 93 -7.14 6.62 -13.35
C GLN A 93 -6.32 7.87 -13.72
N TYR A 94 -5.05 7.93 -13.31
CA TYR A 94 -4.12 9.00 -13.65
C TYR A 94 -3.95 9.12 -15.17
N ASN A 95 -3.64 8.02 -15.85
CA ASN A 95 -3.44 8.00 -17.31
C ASN A 95 -4.70 8.40 -18.09
N ASN A 96 -5.88 8.15 -17.52
CA ASN A 96 -7.18 8.53 -18.09
C ASN A 96 -7.64 9.94 -17.70
N GLY A 97 -6.81 10.73 -16.99
CA GLY A 97 -7.15 12.09 -16.54
C GLY A 97 -8.31 12.16 -15.53
N LYS A 98 -8.57 11.06 -14.81
CA LYS A 98 -9.64 10.97 -13.82
C LYS A 98 -9.22 11.41 -12.42
N MET A 99 -7.95 11.72 -12.22
CA MET A 99 -7.44 12.22 -10.94
C MET A 99 -7.45 13.74 -10.89
N TYR A 100 -7.58 14.27 -9.67
CA TYR A 100 -7.51 15.70 -9.39
C TYR A 100 -6.11 16.04 -8.88
N LEU A 101 -5.45 17.05 -9.50
CA LEU A 101 -4.14 17.53 -9.08
C LEU A 101 -4.28 18.39 -7.81
N ILE A 102 -3.65 17.93 -6.74
CA ILE A 102 -3.49 18.72 -5.51
C ILE A 102 -2.34 19.73 -5.67
N GLY A 103 -1.27 19.29 -6.34
CA GLY A 103 -0.06 20.10 -6.57
C GLY A 103 1.18 19.53 -5.91
N LYS A 104 2.20 20.37 -5.80
CA LYS A 104 3.44 20.06 -5.09
C LYS A 104 3.32 20.47 -3.63
N PRO A 105 3.98 19.76 -2.72
CA PRO A 105 3.98 20.13 -1.32
C PRO A 105 4.79 21.42 -1.10
N LEU A 106 4.43 22.18 -0.08
CA LEU A 106 5.22 23.31 0.41
C LEU A 106 6.52 22.82 1.05
N LYS A 107 6.44 21.66 1.72
CA LYS A 107 7.56 21.02 2.41
C LYS A 107 7.27 19.54 2.61
N VAL A 108 8.33 18.73 2.60
CA VAL A 108 8.31 17.33 3.02
C VAL A 108 9.21 17.16 4.25
N ILE A 109 8.71 16.51 5.29
CA ILE A 109 9.45 16.25 6.52
C ILE A 109 9.65 14.74 6.64
N ASP A 110 10.90 14.33 6.87
CA ASP A 110 11.30 12.92 7.06
C ASP A 110 10.79 11.97 5.98
N HIS A 111 10.54 12.49 4.76
CA HIS A 111 10.04 11.74 3.60
C HIS A 111 8.64 11.14 3.73
N HIS A 112 7.91 11.37 4.84
CA HIS A 112 6.60 10.77 5.09
C HIS A 112 5.54 11.75 5.67
N ILE A 113 5.87 13.02 5.84
CA ILE A 113 4.93 14.08 6.22
C ILE A 113 4.96 15.16 5.16
N LEU A 114 3.80 15.43 4.57
CA LEU A 114 3.61 16.50 3.60
C LEU A 114 2.99 17.73 4.26
N CYS A 115 3.54 18.89 4.00
CA CYS A 115 2.86 20.16 4.26
C CYS A 115 2.31 20.68 2.93
N ILE A 116 1.01 20.79 2.81
CA ILE A 116 0.35 21.30 1.60
C ILE A 116 -0.58 22.45 1.95
N ASN A 117 -0.79 23.35 0.97
CA ASN A 117 -1.89 24.29 1.05
C ASN A 117 -3.13 23.65 0.43
N ASN A 118 -4.14 23.40 1.25
CA ASN A 118 -5.38 22.78 0.80
C ASN A 118 -6.30 23.84 0.17
N GLN A 119 -6.31 23.88 -1.14
CA GLN A 119 -7.09 24.90 -1.86
C GLN A 119 -8.58 24.61 -1.96
N GLU A 120 -8.98 23.33 -2.11
CA GLU A 120 -10.40 22.99 -2.34
C GLU A 120 -10.74 21.51 -2.06
N ILE A 121 -9.86 20.76 -1.39
CA ILE A 121 -9.98 19.29 -1.34
C ILE A 121 -10.41 18.85 0.04
N LEU A 122 -11.43 18.00 0.07
CA LEU A 122 -11.88 17.35 1.28
C LEU A 122 -11.08 16.07 1.51
N LEU A 123 -10.04 16.14 2.35
CA LEU A 123 -9.20 15.01 2.69
C LEU A 123 -9.55 14.46 4.06
N HIS A 124 -9.59 13.14 4.20
CA HIS A 124 -9.80 12.43 5.45
C HIS A 124 -8.71 11.40 5.72
N LYS A 125 -8.55 11.03 6.97
CA LYS A 125 -7.76 9.85 7.34
C LYS A 125 -8.31 8.62 6.63
N GLY A 126 -7.43 7.78 6.09
CA GLY A 126 -7.77 6.61 5.29
C GLY A 126 -7.89 6.85 3.79
N ASP A 127 -7.96 8.11 3.33
CA ASP A 127 -7.94 8.41 1.90
C ASP A 127 -6.57 8.10 1.28
N TYR A 128 -6.57 7.89 -0.03
CA TYR A 128 -5.36 7.67 -0.81
C TYR A 128 -4.89 8.96 -1.50
N LEU A 129 -3.61 9.24 -1.38
CA LEU A 129 -2.89 10.19 -2.22
C LEU A 129 -2.05 9.43 -3.24
N PHE A 130 -2.04 9.91 -4.46
CA PHE A 130 -1.24 9.36 -5.54
C PHE A 130 -0.11 10.33 -5.87
N ALA A 131 1.13 9.91 -5.63
CA ALA A 131 2.33 10.71 -5.84
C ALA A 131 3.02 10.29 -7.13
N VAL A 132 3.35 11.27 -7.98
CA VAL A 132 3.96 11.08 -9.30
C VAL A 132 5.23 11.90 -9.42
N LYS A 133 6.33 11.27 -9.85
CA LYS A 133 7.60 11.92 -10.18
C LYS A 133 8.33 11.11 -11.25
N ASN A 134 8.58 11.69 -12.42
CA ASN A 134 9.36 11.06 -13.51
C ASN A 134 8.91 9.59 -13.80
N ASP A 135 7.62 9.38 -14.05
CA ASP A 135 6.98 8.08 -14.28
C ASP A 135 7.10 7.07 -13.10
N LYS A 136 7.51 7.56 -11.94
CA LYS A 136 7.44 6.79 -10.69
C LYS A 136 6.14 7.12 -9.97
N PHE A 137 5.43 6.07 -9.60
CA PHE A 137 4.11 6.16 -8.97
C PHE A 137 4.14 5.56 -7.58
N LYS A 138 3.57 6.29 -6.61
CA LYS A 138 3.38 5.81 -5.24
C LYS A 138 1.94 6.06 -4.81
N VAL A 139 1.38 5.13 -4.07
CA VAL A 139 0.09 5.29 -3.41
C VAL A 139 0.33 5.39 -1.91
N LEU A 140 -0.17 6.46 -1.32
CA LEU A 140 0.05 6.82 0.07
C LEU A 140 -1.29 6.87 0.77
N THR A 141 -1.46 6.10 1.84
CA THR A 141 -2.65 6.16 2.68
C THR A 141 -2.48 7.24 3.75
N ILE A 142 -3.40 8.19 3.84
CA ILE A 142 -3.40 9.23 4.87
C ILE A 142 -3.62 8.57 6.23
N ARG A 143 -2.62 8.67 7.10
CA ARG A 143 -2.68 8.15 8.49
C ARG A 143 -2.99 9.25 9.50
N THR A 144 -2.43 10.44 9.29
CA THR A 144 -2.65 11.59 10.16
C THR A 144 -2.92 12.84 9.34
N LEU A 145 -3.79 13.69 9.84
CA LEU A 145 -4.03 15.04 9.33
C LEU A 145 -3.88 16.03 10.48
N GLN A 146 -3.16 17.13 10.23
CA GLN A 146 -2.93 18.15 11.24
C GLN A 146 -3.15 19.55 10.65
N LYS A 147 -3.80 20.42 11.45
CA LYS A 147 -3.91 21.85 11.20
C LYS A 147 -3.36 22.58 12.42
N ASP A 148 -2.41 23.48 12.22
CA ASP A 148 -1.77 24.26 13.29
C ASP A 148 -1.23 23.37 14.46
N GLY A 149 -0.73 22.17 14.12
CA GLY A 149 -0.23 21.20 15.10
C GLY A 149 -1.31 20.41 15.83
N ILE A 150 -2.59 20.61 15.51
CA ILE A 150 -3.73 19.90 16.08
C ILE A 150 -4.16 18.78 15.14
N ASP A 151 -4.33 17.59 15.67
CA ASP A 151 -4.81 16.43 14.91
C ASP A 151 -6.30 16.62 14.55
N ILE A 152 -6.64 16.37 13.28
CA ILE A 152 -8.00 16.50 12.72
C ILE A 152 -8.39 15.22 11.99
N GLU A 153 -9.68 14.93 11.90
CA GLU A 153 -10.18 13.75 11.15
C GLU A 153 -10.32 14.04 9.64
N GLY A 154 -10.62 15.29 9.29
CA GLY A 154 -10.77 15.73 7.91
C GLY A 154 -10.40 17.19 7.73
N ALA A 155 -9.97 17.55 6.55
CA ALA A 155 -9.64 18.92 6.14
C ALA A 155 -10.75 19.45 5.24
N ASP A 156 -11.78 20.05 5.85
CA ASP A 156 -13.00 20.51 5.17
C ASP A 156 -12.93 22.00 4.78
N GLU A 157 -11.91 22.70 5.27
CA GLU A 157 -11.72 24.13 5.03
C GLU A 157 -10.83 24.37 3.82
N LYS A 158 -11.14 25.43 3.08
CA LYS A 158 -10.37 25.89 1.92
C LYS A 158 -9.23 26.82 2.33
N ASN A 159 -8.15 26.81 1.53
CA ASN A 159 -7.00 27.70 1.70
C ASN A 159 -6.34 27.64 3.07
N ILE A 160 -6.23 26.44 3.61
CA ILE A 160 -5.53 26.18 4.88
C ILE A 160 -4.27 25.33 4.64
N ASP A 161 -3.26 25.58 5.43
CA ASP A 161 -2.08 24.75 5.45
C ASP A 161 -2.34 23.53 6.34
N ILE A 162 -2.13 22.35 5.78
CA ILE A 162 -2.31 21.08 6.49
C ILE A 162 -1.06 20.22 6.41
N GLY A 163 -0.80 19.50 7.49
CA GLY A 163 0.17 18.43 7.56
C GLY A 163 -0.50 17.10 7.31
N ILE A 164 0.01 16.32 6.37
CA ILE A 164 -0.48 14.99 6.03
C ILE A 164 0.62 13.99 6.31
N GLY A 165 0.38 13.09 7.25
CA GLY A 165 1.31 11.99 7.54
C GLY A 165 0.81 10.66 6.98
N PHE A 166 1.75 9.87 6.46
CA PHE A 166 1.53 8.51 5.98
C PHE A 166 2.55 7.55 6.57
N GLU A 167 2.42 6.28 6.27
CA GLU A 167 3.25 5.24 6.84
C GLU A 167 4.73 5.46 6.51
N LYS A 168 5.60 5.33 7.53
CA LYS A 168 7.04 5.46 7.37
C LYS A 168 7.63 4.16 6.80
N ARG A 169 7.62 4.05 5.48
CA ARG A 169 8.19 2.94 4.71
C ARG A 169 9.16 3.49 3.66
N VAL A 170 10.29 2.83 3.45
CA VAL A 170 11.35 3.30 2.53
C VAL A 170 10.86 3.38 1.08
N ASP A 171 10.02 2.43 0.65
CA ASP A 171 9.43 2.41 -0.69
C ASP A 171 8.40 3.54 -0.92
N LEU A 172 7.82 4.07 0.17
CA LEU A 172 6.86 5.19 0.14
C LEU A 172 7.51 6.56 0.33
N ASN A 173 8.83 6.66 0.58
CA ASN A 173 9.51 7.94 0.75
C ASN A 173 9.28 8.88 -0.43
N VAL A 174 8.88 10.11 -0.14
CA VAL A 174 8.65 11.18 -1.12
C VAL A 174 9.54 12.41 -0.83
N ASP A 175 9.62 13.30 -1.79
CA ASP A 175 10.30 14.60 -1.69
C ASP A 175 9.44 15.69 -2.33
N GLU A 176 9.91 16.95 -2.31
CA GLU A 176 9.19 18.12 -2.81
C GLU A 176 9.02 18.16 -4.34
N GLU A 177 9.66 17.25 -5.08
CA GLU A 177 9.52 17.16 -6.53
C GLU A 177 8.32 16.33 -6.97
N TYR A 178 7.72 15.54 -6.05
CA TYR A 178 6.51 14.80 -6.35
C TYR A 178 5.32 15.74 -6.53
N GLU A 179 4.47 15.42 -7.50
CA GLU A 179 3.13 15.98 -7.64
C GLU A 179 2.11 15.01 -7.03
N PHE A 180 1.15 15.56 -6.29
CA PHE A 180 0.16 14.78 -5.57
C PHE A 180 -1.21 14.92 -6.21
N TYR A 181 -1.92 13.81 -6.26
CA TYR A 181 -3.24 13.69 -6.85
C TYR A 181 -4.17 12.93 -5.89
N CYS A 182 -5.48 13.16 -6.02
CA CYS A 182 -6.52 12.37 -5.37
C CYS A 182 -7.61 11.98 -6.37
N GLU A 183 -8.50 11.07 -5.99
CA GLU A 183 -9.61 10.66 -6.84
C GLU A 183 -10.65 11.76 -7.00
N ARG A 184 -11.02 12.04 -8.25
CA ARG A 184 -12.01 13.09 -8.57
C ARG A 184 -13.43 12.75 -8.11
N GLU A 185 -13.78 11.46 -8.08
CA GLU A 185 -15.11 11.00 -7.68
C GLU A 185 -15.38 11.17 -6.19
N LEU A 186 -14.35 11.00 -5.34
CA LEU A 186 -14.42 11.27 -3.91
C LEU A 186 -14.77 12.74 -3.61
N LEU A 187 -14.22 13.67 -4.40
CA LEU A 187 -14.52 15.09 -4.33
C LEU A 187 -16.00 15.39 -4.63
N ASN A 188 -16.52 14.83 -5.71
CA ASN A 188 -17.89 15.10 -6.14
C ASN A 188 -18.93 14.50 -5.18
N ALA A 189 -18.72 13.28 -4.70
CA ALA A 189 -19.63 12.61 -3.77
C ALA A 189 -19.73 13.37 -2.43
N ARG A 190 -18.60 13.86 -1.92
CA ARG A 190 -18.56 14.59 -0.64
C ARG A 190 -19.08 16.03 -0.74
N MET A 191 -18.88 16.69 -1.91
CA MET A 191 -19.48 18.03 -2.14
C MET A 191 -21.00 18.02 -2.19
N VAL A 192 -21.62 16.91 -2.60
CA VAL A 192 -23.09 16.76 -2.61
C VAL A 192 -23.63 16.62 -1.18
N ILE A 193 -22.99 15.81 -0.35
CA ILE A 193 -23.43 15.58 1.04
C ILE A 193 -23.43 16.89 1.87
N ASN A 194 -22.43 17.76 1.66
CA ASN A 194 -22.31 19.03 2.39
C ASN A 194 -23.19 20.16 1.85
N ARG A 195 -23.94 19.96 0.76
CA ARG A 195 -24.93 20.95 0.27
C ARG A 195 -26.33 20.73 0.85
N ASP A 196 -26.59 19.54 1.38
CA ASP A 196 -27.89 19.14 1.95
C ASP A 196 -27.89 19.18 3.49
N SER A 197 -26.82 19.65 4.12
CA SER A 197 -26.69 19.88 5.56
C SER A 197 -26.57 21.38 5.87
#